data_e04579f16a8ab68dee13af46357b6d22
#
_entry.id   e04579f16a8ab68dee13af46357b6d22
#
_cell.length_a   1.000
_cell.length_b   1.000
_cell.length_c   1.000
_cell.angle_alpha   90.00
_cell.angle_beta   90.00
_cell.angle_gamma   90.00
#
_symmetry.space_group_name_H-M   'P 1'
#
loop_
_entity.id
_entity.type
_entity.pdbx_description
1 polymer ?
#
loop_
_entity_poly.entity_id
_entity_poly.type
_entity_poly.pdbx_seq_one_letter_code
_entity_poly.pdbx_strand_id
1 'polypeptide(L)'
;MANILITGCSSGFGYLSALDLARRGERVFATMRNLVRGQALTKIAISERLALTTHTLDVTDPMSVRRCVAEVLELGGKIDVLVNNAGYAQRGPIETLSDEEIHRQFDTNVTGIMRMVRTVVPHMRARNAGTIINLSSLSGLTGVPYEGAYSASKHAVEAISQALRFELAATSIRVLLIEPGAFETGFVNNAPVAADFNAAHPLWGEYQRFWNAAAQLTGGSRADPQAVVDAIRRAVIDPETPFRQLVGADVEFAVSLQEAAGLADLGPTIREILHLPATGKH
;
A
#
# COMPACT_ATOMS: atom_id res chain seq x y z
N MET A 1 -16.45 11.91 -15.22
CA MET A 1 -15.01 11.66 -15.36
C MET A 1 -14.30 12.32 -14.19
N ALA A 2 -13.71 11.55 -13.29
CA ALA A 2 -12.93 12.05 -12.18
C ALA A 2 -11.45 12.20 -12.57
N ASN A 3 -10.74 13.14 -11.95
CA ASN A 3 -9.30 13.29 -12.03
C ASN A 3 -8.65 12.53 -10.88
N ILE A 4 -7.94 11.44 -11.19
CA ILE A 4 -7.40 10.50 -10.22
C ILE A 4 -5.88 10.55 -10.25
N LEU A 5 -5.27 10.91 -9.13
CA LEU A 5 -3.82 10.91 -8.92
C LEU A 5 -3.44 9.63 -8.17
N ILE A 6 -2.61 8.78 -8.79
CA ILE A 6 -2.15 7.51 -8.19
C ILE A 6 -0.65 7.53 -8.01
N THR A 7 -0.16 7.24 -6.81
CA THR A 7 1.28 7.13 -6.54
C THR A 7 1.79 5.70 -6.74
N GLY A 8 3.00 5.53 -7.29
CA GLY A 8 3.64 4.22 -7.40
C GLY A 8 3.09 3.32 -8.51
N CYS A 9 2.86 3.85 -9.70
CA CYS A 9 2.26 3.13 -10.85
C CYS A 9 3.26 2.40 -11.75
N SER A 10 4.52 2.20 -11.34
CA SER A 10 5.50 1.47 -12.16
C SER A 10 5.23 -0.05 -12.23
N SER A 11 4.46 -0.60 -11.31
CA SER A 11 4.11 -2.03 -11.24
C SER A 11 2.96 -2.26 -10.24
N GLY A 12 2.52 -3.51 -10.09
CA GLY A 12 1.58 -3.96 -9.06
C GLY A 12 0.22 -3.26 -9.09
N PHE A 13 -0.36 -3.04 -7.93
CA PHE A 13 -1.72 -2.48 -7.81
C PHE A 13 -1.86 -1.10 -8.46
N GLY A 14 -0.88 -0.21 -8.29
CA GLY A 14 -0.92 1.12 -8.90
C GLY A 14 -0.96 1.08 -10.42
N TYR A 15 -0.17 0.19 -11.05
CA TYR A 15 -0.16 -0.01 -12.49
C TYR A 15 -1.51 -0.55 -12.99
N LEU A 16 -2.01 -1.61 -12.35
CA LEU A 16 -3.27 -2.27 -12.73
C LEU A 16 -4.47 -1.35 -12.54
N SER A 17 -4.52 -0.63 -11.40
CA SER A 17 -5.61 0.31 -11.11
C SER A 17 -5.60 1.51 -12.06
N ALA A 18 -4.41 2.00 -12.45
CA ALA A 18 -4.32 3.09 -13.42
C ALA A 18 -4.93 2.69 -14.76
N LEU A 19 -4.66 1.48 -15.25
CA LEU A 19 -5.26 0.96 -16.49
C LEU A 19 -6.77 0.71 -16.35
N ASP A 20 -7.21 0.03 -15.27
CA ASP A 20 -8.63 -0.28 -15.08
C ASP A 20 -9.48 0.99 -15.03
N LEU A 21 -9.05 2.00 -14.25
CA LEU A 21 -9.79 3.26 -14.11
C LEU A 21 -9.79 4.06 -15.42
N ALA A 22 -8.66 4.11 -16.13
CA ALA A 22 -8.60 4.81 -17.41
C ALA A 22 -9.46 4.15 -18.50
N ARG A 23 -9.50 2.81 -18.58
CA ARG A 23 -10.37 2.05 -19.48
C ARG A 23 -11.87 2.26 -19.21
N ARG A 24 -12.21 2.67 -17.98
CA ARG A 24 -13.57 3.03 -17.57
C ARG A 24 -13.92 4.50 -17.83
N GLY A 25 -13.01 5.24 -18.48
CA GLY A 25 -13.25 6.63 -18.87
C GLY A 25 -12.85 7.65 -17.82
N GLU A 26 -12.14 7.25 -16.76
CA GLU A 26 -11.61 8.21 -15.80
C GLU A 26 -10.29 8.83 -16.30
N ARG A 27 -9.98 10.05 -15.88
CA ARG A 27 -8.73 10.71 -16.19
C ARG A 27 -7.70 10.35 -15.12
N VAL A 28 -6.65 9.63 -15.50
CA VAL A 28 -5.66 9.10 -14.56
C VAL A 28 -4.30 9.79 -14.75
N PHE A 29 -3.78 10.32 -13.65
CA PHE A 29 -2.41 10.81 -13.51
C PHE A 29 -1.60 9.75 -12.75
N ALA A 30 -0.95 8.87 -13.51
CA ALA A 30 -0.17 7.76 -12.99
C ALA A 30 1.26 8.21 -12.68
N THR A 31 1.70 8.08 -11.41
CA THR A 31 2.99 8.63 -11.03
C THR A 31 4.00 7.58 -10.59
N MET A 32 5.27 7.84 -10.82
CA MET A 32 6.39 6.98 -10.47
C MET A 32 7.71 7.75 -10.41
N ARG A 33 8.69 7.24 -9.68
CA ARG A 33 10.03 7.89 -9.56
C ARG A 33 10.80 7.94 -10.88
N ASN A 34 10.67 6.89 -11.70
CA ASN A 34 11.40 6.74 -12.96
C ASN A 34 10.41 6.40 -14.08
N LEU A 35 10.21 7.33 -15.01
CA LEU A 35 9.31 7.16 -16.14
C LEU A 35 9.72 6.04 -17.12
N VAL A 36 11.00 5.66 -17.15
CA VAL A 36 11.46 4.51 -17.96
C VAL A 36 10.72 3.23 -17.55
N ARG A 37 10.44 3.05 -16.25
CA ARG A 37 9.67 1.90 -15.73
C ARG A 37 8.17 1.99 -16.07
N GLY A 38 7.69 3.16 -16.49
CA GLY A 38 6.30 3.40 -16.89
C GLY A 38 6.05 3.31 -18.39
N GLN A 39 7.07 3.03 -19.21
CA GLN A 39 6.92 3.02 -20.67
C GLN A 39 5.84 2.04 -21.17
N ALA A 40 5.68 0.88 -20.52
CA ALA A 40 4.63 -0.08 -20.87
C ALA A 40 3.23 0.54 -20.64
N LEU A 41 3.03 1.23 -19.52
CA LEU A 41 1.78 1.92 -19.18
C LEU A 41 1.48 3.02 -20.20
N THR A 42 2.48 3.83 -20.54
CA THR A 42 2.35 4.91 -21.56
C THR A 42 2.01 4.35 -22.94
N LYS A 43 2.67 3.25 -23.36
CA LYS A 43 2.38 2.60 -24.65
C LYS A 43 0.93 2.10 -24.72
N ILE A 44 0.43 1.46 -23.68
CA ILE A 44 -0.96 0.99 -23.60
C ILE A 44 -1.92 2.19 -23.63
N ALA A 45 -1.65 3.24 -22.85
CA ALA A 45 -2.48 4.43 -22.83
C ALA A 45 -2.64 5.06 -24.22
N ILE A 46 -1.55 5.14 -24.99
CA ILE A 46 -1.56 5.66 -26.37
C ILE A 46 -2.33 4.72 -27.29
N SER A 47 -2.03 3.41 -27.27
CA SER A 47 -2.65 2.43 -28.18
C SER A 47 -4.16 2.28 -27.98
N GLU A 48 -4.61 2.36 -26.73
CA GLU A 48 -6.04 2.28 -26.36
C GLU A 48 -6.72 3.66 -26.28
N ARG A 49 -6.00 4.75 -26.55
CA ARG A 49 -6.51 6.14 -26.45
C ARG A 49 -7.11 6.48 -25.10
N LEU A 50 -6.47 6.03 -24.03
CA LEU A 50 -6.93 6.26 -22.67
C LEU A 50 -6.59 7.66 -22.19
N ALA A 51 -7.46 8.24 -21.34
CA ALA A 51 -7.19 9.47 -20.63
C ALA A 51 -6.21 9.24 -19.45
N LEU A 52 -5.02 8.70 -19.74
CA LEU A 52 -3.98 8.38 -18.79
C LEU A 52 -2.66 9.03 -19.20
N THR A 53 -2.04 9.73 -18.25
CA THR A 53 -0.72 10.34 -18.41
C THR A 53 0.22 9.89 -17.30
N THR A 54 1.51 9.82 -17.59
CA THR A 54 2.54 9.42 -16.62
C THR A 54 3.37 10.61 -16.17
N HIS A 55 3.61 10.74 -14.86
CA HIS A 55 4.31 11.87 -14.24
C HIS A 55 5.40 11.40 -13.30
N THR A 56 6.46 12.19 -13.17
CA THR A 56 7.53 11.92 -12.20
C THR A 56 7.09 12.33 -10.80
N LEU A 57 7.12 11.38 -9.87
CA LEU A 57 6.86 11.64 -8.46
C LEU A 57 7.72 10.73 -7.59
N ASP A 58 8.53 11.33 -6.73
CA ASP A 58 9.13 10.68 -5.57
C ASP A 58 8.45 11.20 -4.31
N VAL A 59 7.73 10.32 -3.61
CA VAL A 59 7.00 10.67 -2.37
C VAL A 59 7.93 11.01 -1.21
N THR A 60 9.23 10.64 -1.32
CA THR A 60 10.26 10.98 -0.32
C THR A 60 10.83 12.39 -0.51
N ASP A 61 10.66 12.99 -1.69
CA ASP A 61 11.08 14.36 -2.00
C ASP A 61 9.92 15.36 -1.94
N PRO A 62 9.91 16.28 -0.95
CA PRO A 62 8.86 17.30 -0.84
C PRO A 62 8.72 18.21 -2.06
N MET A 63 9.83 18.47 -2.79
CA MET A 63 9.80 19.31 -3.99
C MET A 63 9.18 18.57 -5.16
N SER A 64 9.51 17.27 -5.31
CA SER A 64 8.89 16.38 -6.30
C SER A 64 7.37 16.30 -6.10
N VAL A 65 6.92 16.13 -4.85
CA VAL A 65 5.50 16.11 -4.50
C VAL A 65 4.80 17.42 -4.92
N ARG A 66 5.33 18.57 -4.51
CA ARG A 66 4.74 19.88 -4.84
C ARG A 66 4.67 20.10 -6.36
N ARG A 67 5.77 19.83 -7.07
CA ARG A 67 5.83 20.00 -8.53
C ARG A 67 4.82 19.12 -9.25
N CYS A 68 4.75 17.83 -8.90
CA CYS A 68 3.83 16.89 -9.52
C CYS A 68 2.36 17.28 -9.26
N VAL A 69 2.01 17.64 -8.04
CA VAL A 69 0.64 18.07 -7.70
C VAL A 69 0.28 19.36 -8.44
N ALA A 70 1.19 20.34 -8.56
CA ALA A 70 0.95 21.56 -9.32
C ALA A 70 0.71 21.26 -10.81
N GLU A 71 1.54 20.41 -11.42
CA GLU A 71 1.38 19.97 -12.80
C GLU A 71 0.02 19.27 -13.04
N VAL A 72 -0.37 18.37 -12.14
CA VAL A 72 -1.67 17.68 -12.22
C VAL A 72 -2.84 18.65 -12.09
N LEU A 73 -2.73 19.64 -11.21
CA LEU A 73 -3.75 20.68 -11.06
C LEU A 73 -3.84 21.59 -12.30
N GLU A 74 -2.71 21.93 -12.91
CA GLU A 74 -2.67 22.72 -14.15
C GLU A 74 -3.34 21.95 -15.30
N LEU A 75 -3.02 20.68 -15.47
CA LEU A 75 -3.56 19.82 -16.54
C LEU A 75 -5.03 19.41 -16.32
N GLY A 76 -5.40 19.13 -15.07
CA GLY A 76 -6.71 18.58 -14.70
C GLY A 76 -7.68 19.59 -14.11
N GLY A 77 -7.22 20.76 -13.68
CA GLY A 77 -8.00 21.76 -12.96
C GLY A 77 -8.32 21.38 -11.51
N LYS A 78 -8.33 20.10 -11.18
CA LYS A 78 -8.63 19.55 -9.84
C LYS A 78 -8.09 18.13 -9.68
N ILE A 79 -7.97 17.67 -8.44
CA ILE A 79 -7.75 16.27 -8.09
C ILE A 79 -8.98 15.79 -7.32
N ASP A 80 -9.77 14.91 -7.92
CA ASP A 80 -10.97 14.37 -7.28
C ASP A 80 -10.63 13.19 -6.36
N VAL A 81 -9.64 12.37 -6.75
CA VAL A 81 -9.21 11.21 -5.99
C VAL A 81 -7.69 11.18 -5.88
N LEU A 82 -7.20 10.96 -4.67
CA LEU A 82 -5.80 10.65 -4.39
C LEU A 82 -5.69 9.19 -3.94
N VAL A 83 -4.92 8.38 -4.69
CA VAL A 83 -4.60 7.00 -4.29
C VAL A 83 -3.13 6.94 -3.85
N ASN A 84 -2.91 6.86 -2.56
CA ASN A 84 -1.60 6.66 -1.94
C ASN A 84 -1.25 5.17 -1.96
N ASN A 85 -0.68 4.72 -3.07
CA ASN A 85 -0.28 3.33 -3.29
C ASN A 85 1.25 3.13 -3.21
N ALA A 86 2.06 4.17 -3.40
CA ALA A 86 3.52 4.05 -3.33
C ALA A 86 3.99 3.48 -1.99
N GLY A 87 4.75 2.40 -2.03
CA GLY A 87 5.28 1.74 -0.85
C GLY A 87 6.11 0.51 -1.20
N TYR A 88 6.84 -0.01 -0.23
CA TYR A 88 7.60 -1.25 -0.33
C TYR A 88 7.72 -1.91 1.06
N ALA A 89 8.16 -3.16 1.12
CA ALA A 89 8.46 -3.87 2.36
C ALA A 89 9.96 -4.09 2.50
N GLN A 90 10.57 -3.60 3.59
CA GLN A 90 11.91 -3.97 4.03
C GLN A 90 11.81 -5.25 4.84
N ARG A 91 12.57 -6.27 4.47
CA ARG A 91 12.59 -7.59 5.13
C ARG A 91 13.85 -7.81 5.93
N GLY A 92 13.74 -8.64 6.95
CA GLY A 92 14.80 -9.07 7.83
C GLY A 92 14.37 -9.09 9.29
N PRO A 93 15.09 -9.83 10.15
CA PRO A 93 14.95 -9.71 11.60
C PRO A 93 15.17 -8.26 12.03
N ILE A 94 14.44 -7.79 13.02
CA ILE A 94 14.54 -6.38 13.49
C ILE A 94 15.98 -6.04 13.88
N GLU A 95 16.69 -6.98 14.50
CA GLU A 95 18.08 -6.81 14.94
C GLU A 95 19.09 -6.62 13.81
N THR A 96 18.71 -6.91 12.55
CA THR A 96 19.60 -6.77 11.37
C THR A 96 19.29 -5.55 10.52
N LEU A 97 18.23 -4.81 10.85
CA LEU A 97 17.85 -3.61 10.11
C LEU A 97 18.70 -2.42 10.54
N SER A 98 19.33 -1.76 9.60
CA SER A 98 20.02 -0.49 9.86
C SER A 98 19.01 0.65 10.06
N ASP A 99 19.44 1.71 10.75
CA ASP A 99 18.63 2.92 10.92
C ASP A 99 18.22 3.53 9.57
N GLU A 100 19.10 3.48 8.55
CA GLU A 100 18.81 3.98 7.21
C GLU A 100 17.72 3.14 6.51
N GLU A 101 17.69 1.83 6.72
CA GLU A 101 16.66 0.95 6.15
C GLU A 101 15.31 1.23 6.81
N ILE A 102 15.30 1.39 8.13
CA ILE A 102 14.10 1.77 8.89
C ILE A 102 13.61 3.15 8.44
N HIS A 103 14.47 4.16 8.40
CA HIS A 103 14.13 5.51 7.97
C HIS A 103 13.56 5.54 6.56
N ARG A 104 14.18 4.84 5.60
CA ARG A 104 13.67 4.77 4.21
C ARG A 104 12.31 4.09 4.13
N GLN A 105 12.07 3.05 4.94
CA GLN A 105 10.78 2.37 5.02
C GLN A 105 9.68 3.36 5.47
N PHE A 106 9.93 4.09 6.55
CA PHE A 106 8.99 5.07 7.10
C PHE A 106 8.85 6.29 6.20
N ASP A 107 9.94 6.78 5.62
CA ASP A 107 9.92 7.96 4.76
C ASP A 107 9.06 7.73 3.50
N THR A 108 9.13 6.51 2.92
CA THR A 108 8.28 6.16 1.79
C THR A 108 6.84 5.89 2.20
N ASN A 109 6.61 4.94 3.14
CA ASN A 109 5.28 4.40 3.41
C ASN A 109 4.42 5.31 4.28
N VAL A 110 5.03 6.14 5.13
CA VAL A 110 4.35 6.96 6.14
C VAL A 110 4.46 8.43 5.79
N THR A 111 5.68 8.97 5.83
CA THR A 111 5.91 10.40 5.58
C THR A 111 5.53 10.80 4.15
N GLY A 112 5.72 9.89 3.19
CA GLY A 112 5.28 10.07 1.80
C GLY A 112 3.78 10.29 1.69
N ILE A 113 2.95 9.49 2.37
CA ILE A 113 1.50 9.69 2.44
C ILE A 113 1.17 11.06 3.07
N MET A 114 1.81 11.41 4.18
CA MET A 114 1.58 12.70 4.83
C MET A 114 1.98 13.89 3.94
N ARG A 115 3.04 13.77 3.12
CA ARG A 115 3.42 14.79 2.13
C ARG A 115 2.35 14.96 1.07
N MET A 116 1.83 13.85 0.52
CA MET A 116 0.74 13.87 -0.45
C MET A 116 -0.52 14.51 0.14
N VAL A 117 -0.93 14.08 1.33
CA VAL A 117 -2.11 14.62 2.04
C VAL A 117 -1.96 16.13 2.27
N ARG A 118 -0.81 16.59 2.83
CA ARG A 118 -0.56 18.02 3.07
C ARG A 118 -0.62 18.87 1.80
N THR A 119 -0.26 18.28 0.66
CA THR A 119 -0.23 19.02 -0.61
C THR A 119 -1.58 18.99 -1.31
N VAL A 120 -2.35 17.90 -1.24
CA VAL A 120 -3.60 17.71 -1.99
C VAL A 120 -4.84 18.18 -1.19
N VAL A 121 -4.90 17.89 0.13
CA VAL A 121 -6.09 18.18 0.96
C VAL A 121 -6.50 19.66 0.94
N PRO A 122 -5.61 20.67 0.97
CA PRO A 122 -6.03 22.06 0.87
C PRO A 122 -6.86 22.35 -0.38
N HIS A 123 -6.53 21.77 -1.53
CA HIS A 123 -7.27 21.90 -2.79
C HIS A 123 -8.62 21.16 -2.74
N MET A 124 -8.69 19.99 -2.12
CA MET A 124 -9.95 19.27 -1.88
C MET A 124 -10.86 20.04 -0.92
N ARG A 125 -10.29 20.58 0.17
CA ARG A 125 -11.02 21.36 1.18
C ARG A 125 -11.62 22.63 0.60
N ALA A 126 -10.89 23.35 -0.27
CA ALA A 126 -11.40 24.56 -0.94
C ALA A 126 -12.65 24.29 -1.79
N ARG A 127 -12.82 23.08 -2.28
CA ARG A 127 -13.99 22.63 -3.06
C ARG A 127 -15.02 21.87 -2.21
N ASN A 128 -14.69 21.59 -0.96
CA ASN A 128 -15.45 20.70 -0.08
C ASN A 128 -15.76 19.32 -0.75
N ALA A 129 -14.84 18.77 -1.53
CA ALA A 129 -15.04 17.52 -2.27
C ALA A 129 -13.71 16.82 -2.54
N GLY A 130 -13.67 15.51 -2.37
CA GLY A 130 -12.52 14.68 -2.68
C GLY A 130 -12.60 13.27 -2.07
N THR A 131 -11.74 12.38 -2.54
CA THR A 131 -11.58 11.05 -1.95
C THR A 131 -10.10 10.75 -1.79
N ILE A 132 -9.69 10.30 -0.63
CA ILE A 132 -8.33 9.85 -0.31
C ILE A 132 -8.39 8.37 -0.03
N ILE A 133 -7.62 7.59 -0.78
CA ILE A 133 -7.53 6.13 -0.64
C ILE A 133 -6.09 5.80 -0.26
N ASN A 134 -5.89 5.25 0.93
CA ASN A 134 -4.58 4.83 1.42
C ASN A 134 -4.46 3.31 1.33
N LEU A 135 -3.40 2.82 0.65
CA LEU A 135 -3.08 1.39 0.61
C LEU A 135 -2.35 1.01 1.90
N SER A 136 -3.07 0.31 2.77
CA SER A 136 -2.53 -0.37 3.94
C SER A 136 -2.10 -1.80 3.59
N SER A 137 -2.29 -2.75 4.47
CA SER A 137 -1.96 -4.17 4.30
C SER A 137 -2.53 -4.98 5.47
N LEU A 138 -2.60 -6.31 5.34
CA LEU A 138 -2.65 -7.24 6.47
C LEU A 138 -1.61 -6.88 7.54
N SER A 139 -0.39 -6.50 7.11
CA SER A 139 0.69 -6.06 8.01
C SER A 139 0.40 -4.74 8.75
N GLY A 140 -0.66 -4.03 8.41
CA GLY A 140 -1.17 -2.88 9.17
C GLY A 140 -2.12 -3.26 10.31
N LEU A 141 -2.57 -4.51 10.34
CA LEU A 141 -3.48 -5.06 11.33
C LEU A 141 -2.79 -6.02 12.28
N THR A 142 -1.72 -6.67 11.83
CA THR A 142 -0.93 -7.60 12.64
C THR A 142 0.56 -7.48 12.33
N GLY A 143 1.40 -7.82 13.32
CA GLY A 143 2.85 -7.91 13.14
C GLY A 143 3.23 -9.20 12.38
N VAL A 144 3.92 -9.05 11.24
CA VAL A 144 4.39 -10.19 10.44
C VAL A 144 5.87 -10.43 10.74
N PRO A 145 6.27 -11.67 11.09
CA PRO A 145 7.68 -12.01 11.30
C PRO A 145 8.54 -11.64 10.08
N TYR A 146 9.73 -11.11 10.34
CA TYR A 146 10.69 -10.65 9.32
C TYR A 146 10.22 -9.46 8.46
N GLU A 147 9.09 -8.86 8.80
CA GLU A 147 8.57 -7.61 8.23
C GLU A 147 8.24 -6.57 9.32
N GLY A 148 8.93 -6.57 10.45
CA GLY A 148 8.63 -5.73 11.60
C GLY A 148 8.57 -4.24 11.28
N ALA A 149 9.56 -3.69 10.55
CA ALA A 149 9.57 -2.28 10.14
C ALA A 149 8.45 -1.97 9.14
N TYR A 150 8.16 -2.89 8.22
CA TYR A 150 7.03 -2.76 7.28
C TYR A 150 5.70 -2.78 8.01
N SER A 151 5.48 -3.76 8.91
CA SER A 151 4.27 -3.84 9.73
C SER A 151 4.05 -2.56 10.55
N ALA A 152 5.09 -2.07 11.22
CA ALA A 152 5.03 -0.81 11.95
C ALA A 152 4.65 0.37 11.05
N SER A 153 5.22 0.45 9.83
CA SER A 153 4.86 1.48 8.85
C SER A 153 3.40 1.39 8.42
N LYS A 154 2.85 0.19 8.26
CA LYS A 154 1.44 0.00 7.87
C LYS A 154 0.48 0.26 9.03
N HIS A 155 0.83 -0.09 10.27
CA HIS A 155 0.08 0.35 11.46
C HIS A 155 0.04 1.88 11.57
N ALA A 156 1.13 2.57 11.23
CA ALA A 156 1.14 4.03 11.16
C ALA A 156 0.19 4.56 10.08
N VAL A 157 0.09 3.91 8.91
CA VAL A 157 -0.89 4.27 7.86
C VAL A 157 -2.32 4.12 8.35
N GLU A 158 -2.62 3.05 9.11
CA GLU A 158 -3.92 2.84 9.74
C GLU A 158 -4.29 4.02 10.67
N ALA A 159 -3.40 4.35 11.60
CA ALA A 159 -3.61 5.42 12.57
C ALA A 159 -3.77 6.80 11.89
N ILE A 160 -2.90 7.11 10.90
CA ILE A 160 -2.97 8.36 10.14
C ILE A 160 -4.29 8.46 9.38
N SER A 161 -4.76 7.37 8.78
CA SER A 161 -6.00 7.36 8.00
C SER A 161 -7.23 7.56 8.88
N GLN A 162 -7.23 6.96 10.08
CA GLN A 162 -8.28 7.18 11.09
C GLN A 162 -8.30 8.64 11.56
N ALA A 163 -7.14 9.20 11.92
CA ALA A 163 -7.01 10.58 12.36
C ALA A 163 -7.51 11.54 11.27
N LEU A 164 -7.02 11.36 10.04
CA LEU A 164 -7.40 12.19 8.90
C LEU A 164 -8.92 12.14 8.62
N ARG A 165 -9.54 10.97 8.76
CA ARG A 165 -10.99 10.82 8.63
C ARG A 165 -11.75 11.68 9.64
N PHE A 166 -11.30 11.72 10.89
CA PHE A 166 -11.91 12.57 11.92
C PHE A 166 -11.66 14.06 11.66
N GLU A 167 -10.44 14.43 11.25
CA GLU A 167 -10.08 15.81 10.91
C GLU A 167 -10.87 16.37 9.73
N LEU A 168 -11.34 15.51 8.84
CA LEU A 168 -12.13 15.85 7.67
C LEU A 168 -13.64 15.61 7.82
N ALA A 169 -14.10 15.17 9.00
CA ALA A 169 -15.50 14.78 9.24
C ALA A 169 -16.52 15.92 8.98
N ALA A 170 -16.13 17.17 9.12
CA ALA A 170 -16.97 18.33 8.81
C ALA A 170 -16.96 18.73 7.31
N THR A 171 -16.35 17.91 6.45
CA THR A 171 -16.26 18.14 5.00
C THR A 171 -16.87 16.98 4.23
N SER A 172 -17.07 17.17 2.92
CA SER A 172 -17.47 16.08 2.01
C SER A 172 -16.26 15.30 1.45
N ILE A 173 -15.09 15.38 2.11
CA ILE A 173 -13.90 14.64 1.71
C ILE A 173 -13.93 13.28 2.39
N ARG A 174 -13.89 12.22 1.59
CA ARG A 174 -13.85 10.84 2.09
C ARG A 174 -12.41 10.37 2.28
N VAL A 175 -12.17 9.59 3.31
CA VAL A 175 -10.91 8.86 3.53
C VAL A 175 -11.24 7.38 3.62
N LEU A 176 -10.51 6.55 2.87
CA LEU A 176 -10.69 5.09 2.84
C LEU A 176 -9.34 4.38 2.96
N LEU A 177 -9.39 3.18 3.52
CA LEU A 177 -8.28 2.23 3.62
C LEU A 177 -8.58 1.02 2.74
N ILE A 178 -7.59 0.61 1.96
CA ILE A 178 -7.56 -0.71 1.31
C ILE A 178 -6.50 -1.54 2.02
N GLU A 179 -6.86 -2.71 2.49
CA GLU A 179 -6.05 -3.58 3.35
C GLU A 179 -5.84 -4.93 2.67
N PRO A 180 -4.91 -5.00 1.70
CA PRO A 180 -4.63 -6.24 0.97
C PRO A 180 -3.89 -7.27 1.81
N GLY A 181 -4.21 -8.54 1.59
CA GLY A 181 -3.39 -9.67 1.97
C GLY A 181 -2.26 -9.97 0.98
N ALA A 182 -1.96 -11.25 0.79
CA ALA A 182 -0.92 -11.72 -0.11
C ALA A 182 -1.46 -11.89 -1.55
N PHE A 183 -1.03 -11.02 -2.46
CA PHE A 183 -1.41 -11.04 -3.87
C PHE A 183 -0.22 -11.28 -4.79
N GLU A 184 -0.48 -11.83 -5.98
CA GLU A 184 0.53 -12.05 -7.00
C GLU A 184 0.90 -10.72 -7.68
N THR A 185 1.88 -10.05 -7.12
CA THR A 185 2.46 -8.82 -7.65
C THR A 185 3.99 -8.89 -7.55
N GLY A 186 4.69 -8.02 -8.28
CA GLY A 186 6.13 -7.86 -8.11
C GLY A 186 6.58 -7.34 -6.75
N PHE A 187 5.65 -6.98 -5.86
CA PHE A 187 5.92 -6.37 -4.56
C PHE A 187 6.81 -7.26 -3.68
N VAL A 188 6.43 -8.53 -3.53
CA VAL A 188 7.16 -9.48 -2.67
C VAL A 188 8.52 -9.85 -3.23
N ASN A 189 8.60 -10.05 -4.55
CA ASN A 189 9.85 -10.43 -5.21
C ASN A 189 10.86 -9.28 -5.27
N ASN A 190 10.40 -8.03 -5.19
CA ASN A 190 11.22 -6.83 -5.18
C ASN A 190 11.44 -6.27 -3.77
N ALA A 191 10.98 -6.95 -2.72
CA ALA A 191 11.18 -6.54 -1.34
C ALA A 191 12.66 -6.66 -0.96
N PRO A 192 13.37 -5.56 -0.63
CA PRO A 192 14.74 -5.65 -0.19
C PRO A 192 14.84 -6.42 1.14
N VAL A 193 15.90 -7.20 1.26
CA VAL A 193 16.30 -7.85 2.51
C VAL A 193 17.37 -6.99 3.18
N ALA A 194 17.38 -6.94 4.51
CA ALA A 194 18.37 -6.20 5.28
C ALA A 194 19.80 -6.56 4.83
N ALA A 195 20.65 -5.55 4.69
CA ALA A 195 22.00 -5.73 4.17
C ALA A 195 22.84 -6.70 5.01
N ASP A 196 22.63 -6.68 6.33
CA ASP A 196 23.34 -7.53 7.29
C ASP A 196 22.65 -8.88 7.53
N PHE A 197 21.62 -9.22 6.76
CA PHE A 197 20.90 -10.49 6.87
C PHE A 197 21.11 -11.37 5.63
N ASN A 198 21.87 -12.45 5.81
CA ASN A 198 22.24 -13.38 4.75
C ASN A 198 22.31 -14.82 5.24
N ALA A 199 22.72 -15.75 4.37
CA ALA A 199 22.76 -17.18 4.65
C ALA A 199 23.66 -17.61 5.84
N ALA A 200 24.57 -16.76 6.30
CA ALA A 200 25.38 -17.03 7.48
C ALA A 200 24.68 -16.64 8.80
N HIS A 201 23.57 -15.90 8.74
CA HIS A 201 22.86 -15.46 9.93
C HIS A 201 22.11 -16.64 10.58
N PRO A 202 22.12 -16.79 11.93
CA PRO A 202 21.45 -17.90 12.63
C PRO A 202 19.97 -18.07 12.28
N LEU A 203 19.24 -16.97 12.06
CA LEU A 203 17.82 -16.99 11.74
C LEU A 203 17.51 -17.21 10.25
N TRP A 204 18.52 -17.36 9.37
CA TRP A 204 18.27 -17.52 7.93
C TRP A 204 17.42 -18.72 7.58
N GLY A 205 17.69 -19.87 8.22
CA GLY A 205 16.90 -21.08 8.02
C GLY A 205 15.44 -20.95 8.48
N GLU A 206 15.20 -20.22 9.57
CA GLU A 206 13.84 -19.95 10.06
C GLU A 206 13.10 -18.96 9.15
N TYR A 207 13.77 -17.93 8.68
CA TYR A 207 13.24 -17.00 7.68
C TYR A 207 12.76 -17.73 6.41
N GLN A 208 13.56 -18.66 5.88
CA GLN A 208 13.16 -19.44 4.72
C GLN A 208 11.96 -20.34 5.01
N ARG A 209 11.95 -21.04 6.17
CA ARG A 209 10.81 -21.86 6.59
C ARG A 209 9.53 -21.04 6.74
N PHE A 210 9.61 -19.86 7.36
CA PHE A 210 8.48 -18.96 7.51
C PHE A 210 7.85 -18.60 6.16
N TRP A 211 8.67 -18.12 5.20
CA TRP A 211 8.14 -17.71 3.89
C TRP A 211 7.63 -18.88 3.06
N ASN A 212 8.22 -20.05 3.19
CA ASN A 212 7.71 -21.28 2.57
C ASN A 212 6.35 -21.70 3.16
N ALA A 213 6.21 -21.65 4.48
CA ALA A 213 4.94 -21.94 5.15
C ALA A 213 3.86 -20.92 4.77
N ALA A 214 4.18 -19.62 4.79
CA ALA A 214 3.27 -18.57 4.38
C ALA A 214 2.80 -18.74 2.92
N ALA A 215 3.69 -19.15 2.01
CA ALA A 215 3.33 -19.47 0.63
C ALA A 215 2.38 -20.68 0.53
N GLN A 216 2.56 -21.70 1.38
CA GLN A 216 1.68 -22.87 1.41
C GLN A 216 0.28 -22.58 1.93
N LEU A 217 0.14 -21.66 2.90
CA LEU A 217 -1.18 -21.23 3.42
C LEU A 217 -2.05 -20.60 2.33
N THR A 218 -1.44 -19.99 1.32
CA THR A 218 -2.14 -19.44 0.14
C THR A 218 -2.32 -20.48 -0.98
N GLY A 219 -2.13 -21.78 -0.71
CA GLY A 219 -2.24 -22.85 -1.70
C GLY A 219 -1.15 -22.83 -2.78
N GLY A 220 -0.01 -22.20 -2.50
CA GLY A 220 1.09 -22.01 -3.46
C GLY A 220 0.80 -21.01 -4.59
N SER A 221 -0.43 -20.53 -4.68
CA SER A 221 -0.86 -19.47 -5.63
C SER A 221 -1.35 -18.28 -4.85
N ARG A 222 -0.73 -17.13 -5.07
CA ARG A 222 -1.23 -15.87 -4.51
C ARG A 222 -2.51 -15.45 -5.20
N ALA A 223 -3.36 -14.73 -4.49
CA ALA A 223 -4.63 -14.24 -5.04
C ALA A 223 -4.40 -13.29 -6.24
N ASP A 224 -5.36 -13.28 -7.14
CA ASP A 224 -5.35 -12.37 -8.29
C ASP A 224 -5.38 -10.91 -7.80
N PRO A 225 -4.43 -10.06 -8.19
CA PRO A 225 -4.40 -8.66 -7.83
C PRO A 225 -5.63 -7.87 -8.30
N GLN A 226 -6.43 -8.43 -9.21
CA GLN A 226 -7.67 -7.81 -9.67
C GLN A 226 -8.65 -7.53 -8.53
N ALA A 227 -8.68 -8.34 -7.48
CA ALA A 227 -9.53 -8.09 -6.31
C ALA A 227 -9.21 -6.75 -5.62
N VAL A 228 -7.92 -6.39 -5.52
CA VAL A 228 -7.49 -5.09 -4.96
C VAL A 228 -7.81 -3.95 -5.92
N VAL A 229 -7.63 -4.15 -7.22
CA VAL A 229 -8.03 -3.19 -8.26
C VAL A 229 -9.53 -2.90 -8.17
N ASP A 230 -10.33 -3.93 -7.98
CA ASP A 230 -11.80 -3.82 -7.83
C ASP A 230 -12.19 -3.07 -6.56
N ALA A 231 -11.48 -3.29 -5.45
CA ALA A 231 -11.68 -2.54 -4.22
C ALA A 231 -11.32 -1.05 -4.38
N ILE A 232 -10.18 -0.74 -5.01
CA ILE A 232 -9.79 0.64 -5.33
C ILE A 232 -10.84 1.29 -6.24
N ARG A 233 -11.28 0.58 -7.27
CA ARG A 233 -12.34 1.08 -8.17
C ARG A 233 -13.62 1.39 -7.42
N ARG A 234 -14.13 0.48 -6.57
CA ARG A 234 -15.30 0.74 -5.73
C ARG A 234 -15.11 1.99 -4.89
N ALA A 235 -13.97 2.13 -4.23
CA ALA A 235 -13.65 3.30 -3.42
C ALA A 235 -13.67 4.61 -4.22
N VAL A 236 -13.34 4.57 -5.51
CA VAL A 236 -13.41 5.72 -6.43
C VAL A 236 -14.86 6.05 -6.80
N ILE A 237 -15.67 5.07 -7.22
CA ILE A 237 -16.95 5.29 -7.88
C ILE A 237 -18.17 5.21 -6.94
N ASP A 238 -18.07 4.48 -5.84
CA ASP A 238 -19.20 4.23 -4.92
C ASP A 238 -19.04 5.07 -3.64
N PRO A 239 -19.91 6.07 -3.41
CA PRO A 239 -19.87 6.91 -2.23
C PRO A 239 -20.14 6.14 -0.92
N GLU A 240 -20.84 5.02 -0.98
CA GLU A 240 -21.21 4.20 0.18
C GLU A 240 -20.09 3.20 0.57
N THR A 241 -18.97 3.19 -0.17
CA THR A 241 -17.83 2.32 0.16
C THR A 241 -17.39 2.55 1.60
N PRO A 242 -17.36 1.50 2.46
CA PRO A 242 -16.94 1.62 3.85
C PRO A 242 -15.49 2.11 4.00
N PHE A 243 -15.19 2.71 5.15
CA PHE A 243 -13.85 3.23 5.47
C PHE A 243 -12.75 2.17 5.29
N ARG A 244 -13.00 0.93 5.76
CA ARG A 244 -12.08 -0.20 5.64
C ARG A 244 -12.54 -1.16 4.57
N GLN A 245 -11.58 -1.60 3.75
CA GLN A 245 -11.77 -2.61 2.71
C GLN A 245 -10.73 -3.71 2.92
N LEU A 246 -11.10 -4.76 3.66
CA LEU A 246 -10.31 -5.99 3.75
C LEU A 246 -10.37 -6.69 2.39
N VAL A 247 -9.22 -7.04 1.83
CA VAL A 247 -9.15 -7.68 0.51
C VAL A 247 -8.24 -8.91 0.58
N GLY A 248 -8.86 -10.08 0.48
CA GLY A 248 -8.20 -11.38 0.55
C GLY A 248 -8.64 -12.22 1.74
N ALA A 249 -8.82 -13.51 1.53
CA ALA A 249 -9.25 -14.44 2.58
C ALA A 249 -8.26 -14.54 3.75
N ASP A 250 -6.98 -14.32 3.49
CA ASP A 250 -5.93 -14.30 4.50
C ASP A 250 -6.06 -13.10 5.46
N VAL A 251 -6.48 -11.94 4.96
CA VAL A 251 -6.76 -10.77 5.81
C VAL A 251 -8.01 -11.00 6.64
N GLU A 252 -9.08 -11.48 6.03
CA GLU A 252 -10.35 -11.78 6.73
C GLU A 252 -10.12 -12.81 7.84
N PHE A 253 -9.33 -13.86 7.55
CA PHE A 253 -8.94 -14.85 8.54
C PHE A 253 -8.12 -14.26 9.69
N ALA A 254 -7.09 -13.45 9.40
CA ALA A 254 -6.26 -12.83 10.43
C ALA A 254 -7.08 -11.89 11.34
N VAL A 255 -8.00 -11.10 10.76
CA VAL A 255 -8.89 -10.23 11.52
C VAL A 255 -9.82 -11.07 12.42
N SER A 256 -10.42 -12.15 11.90
CA SER A 256 -11.28 -13.03 12.70
C SER A 256 -10.55 -13.66 13.89
N LEU A 257 -9.29 -14.06 13.71
CA LEU A 257 -8.46 -14.56 14.79
C LEU A 257 -8.21 -13.49 15.86
N GLN A 258 -7.90 -12.26 15.42
CA GLN A 258 -7.61 -11.16 16.31
C GLN A 258 -8.85 -10.71 17.10
N GLU A 259 -10.01 -10.69 16.47
CA GLU A 259 -11.30 -10.41 17.14
C GLU A 259 -11.64 -11.49 18.17
N ALA A 260 -11.45 -12.76 17.83
CA ALA A 260 -11.69 -13.88 18.73
C ALA A 260 -10.74 -13.89 19.95
N ALA A 261 -9.48 -13.50 19.75
CA ALA A 261 -8.48 -13.46 20.82
C ALA A 261 -8.55 -12.18 21.67
N GLY A 262 -9.10 -11.09 21.15
CA GLY A 262 -9.09 -9.79 21.80
C GLY A 262 -7.66 -9.28 22.03
N LEU A 263 -7.29 -9.05 23.30
CA LEU A 263 -5.93 -8.66 23.70
C LEU A 263 -5.04 -9.86 24.09
N ALA A 264 -5.51 -11.09 23.88
CA ALA A 264 -4.71 -12.28 24.21
C ALA A 264 -3.50 -12.41 23.28
N ASP A 265 -2.47 -13.10 23.79
CA ASP A 265 -1.28 -13.40 22.99
C ASP A 265 -1.62 -14.40 21.87
N LEU A 266 -1.57 -13.94 20.64
CA LEU A 266 -1.72 -14.78 19.45
C LEU A 266 -0.45 -15.55 19.06
N GLY A 267 0.66 -15.33 19.73
CA GLY A 267 1.95 -15.93 19.39
C GLY A 267 1.90 -17.46 19.30
N PRO A 268 1.31 -18.19 20.28
CA PRO A 268 1.15 -19.65 20.20
C PRO A 268 0.35 -20.10 18.97
N THR A 269 -0.80 -19.49 18.70
CA THR A 269 -1.67 -19.81 17.54
C THR A 269 -0.98 -19.54 16.22
N ILE A 270 -0.30 -18.41 16.07
CA ILE A 270 0.46 -18.06 14.85
C ILE A 270 1.60 -19.07 14.63
N ARG A 271 2.31 -19.49 15.70
CA ARG A 271 3.37 -20.50 15.61
C ARG A 271 2.86 -21.85 15.11
N GLU A 272 1.71 -22.27 15.63
CA GLU A 272 1.06 -23.52 15.21
C GLU A 272 0.67 -23.47 13.74
N ILE A 273 -0.02 -22.40 13.30
CA ILE A 273 -0.47 -22.22 11.91
C ILE A 273 0.73 -22.19 10.94
N LEU A 274 1.81 -21.52 11.31
CA LEU A 274 3.00 -21.35 10.46
C LEU A 274 4.05 -22.46 10.67
N HIS A 275 3.75 -23.49 11.47
CA HIS A 275 4.68 -24.57 11.81
C HIS A 275 6.05 -24.08 12.30
N LEU A 276 6.05 -22.98 13.07
CA LEU A 276 7.27 -22.41 13.65
C LEU A 276 7.69 -23.20 14.89
N PRO A 277 9.00 -23.31 15.19
CA PRO A 277 9.47 -24.03 16.36
C PRO A 277 8.86 -23.49 17.64
N ALA A 278 8.58 -24.40 18.58
CA ALA A 278 8.12 -24.00 19.90
C ALA A 278 9.13 -23.05 20.57
N THR A 279 8.64 -22.07 21.33
CA THR A 279 9.52 -21.27 22.19
C THR A 279 10.27 -22.19 23.12
N GLY A 280 11.59 -22.11 23.15
CA GLY A 280 12.35 -22.71 24.24
C GLY A 280 11.75 -22.24 25.57
N LYS A 281 11.50 -23.17 26.49
CA LYS A 281 11.10 -22.78 27.84
C LYS A 281 12.25 -21.96 28.42
N HIS A 282 12.01 -20.67 28.65
CA HIS A 282 12.85 -19.86 29.51
C HIS A 282 12.45 -20.10 30.94
#